data_cef306b488e9fb35ffdcfdaf2eafb7f9
#
_entry.id   cef306b488e9fb35ffdcfdaf2eafb7f9
#
_cell.length_a   1.000
_cell.length_b   1.000
_cell.length_c   1.000
_cell.angle_alpha   90.00
_cell.angle_beta   90.00
_cell.angle_gamma   90.00
#
_symmetry.space_group_name_H-M   'P 1'
#
loop_
_entity.id
_entity.type
_entity.pdbx_description
1 polymer ?
#
loop_
_entity_poly.entity_id
_entity_poly.type
_entity_poly.pdbx_seq_one_letter_code
_entity_poly.pdbx_strand_id
1 'polypeptide(L)'
;IGDGHCTTRPTVLILDSVTIGQGLVNDRFTLTVKATACFSIRVNFLGKTQLRGGTFQRGINAALGEEALALLADGYAFADADSNEILNVSNVDIANRAVKVVAHTDQYQNGKCVCGRICDHAGKVDSNGYCTFCKALVEAFEIGGNRYTSLENALAAAQDGDTITLRGPLTIENAEPIEISKNIILNLNGHTLSKSAGKGLLRILGSNVAIINGKVQNTHPSDPYHAVAVGKSKQTGAKLTLDNVTLEGSTDGRNRGVGLGILTGNEAVVTSGKFIGGIYTEGALTMSGGSADLLELGALKGIPVTLSGGSFDSIKIKNGADYQSLLAEGYAYRKKDGALLKLSEMKENTAVTVVKCSHPDDHSGGKVCPYCGYAAEVTKTDGSISYHRTTDEAIAAAGGGTVKLLANAGEITISSPLKLDLNGKTAAKLTVTGDVTLASLLPEGYVFKSGSIWITDLPARS
;
A
#
# COMPACT_ATOMS: atom_id res chain seq x y z
N ILE A 1 10.88 -58.42 -23.81
CA ILE A 1 10.60 -58.91 -22.47
C ILE A 1 9.10 -58.94 -22.28
N GLY A 2 8.47 -60.12 -22.36
CA GLY A 2 7.24 -60.51 -21.72
C GLY A 2 5.91 -60.24 -22.38
N ASP A 3 5.46 -61.12 -23.30
CA ASP A 3 4.04 -61.33 -23.65
C ASP A 3 3.30 -62.13 -22.55
N GLY A 4 3.80 -62.11 -21.35
CA GLY A 4 3.28 -62.94 -20.27
C GLY A 4 2.08 -62.34 -19.61
N HIS A 5 0.91 -62.96 -19.72
CA HIS A 5 -0.26 -62.77 -18.87
C HIS A 5 0.09 -63.01 -17.41
N CYS A 6 0.54 -61.96 -16.71
CA CYS A 6 0.72 -62.02 -15.27
C CYS A 6 -0.40 -61.23 -14.59
N THR A 7 -1.37 -61.94 -14.04
CA THR A 7 -2.67 -61.36 -13.61
C THR A 7 -2.76 -60.97 -12.15
N THR A 8 -1.72 -61.06 -11.27
CA THR A 8 -2.02 -60.96 -9.84
C THR A 8 -0.96 -60.42 -8.86
N ARG A 9 0.19 -59.87 -9.25
CA ARG A 9 1.12 -59.25 -8.28
C ARG A 9 1.90 -58.10 -8.90
N PRO A 10 2.22 -57.01 -8.16
CA PRO A 10 3.10 -55.96 -8.64
C PRO A 10 4.49 -56.57 -8.94
N THR A 11 4.84 -56.69 -10.20
CA THR A 11 6.16 -57.15 -10.63
C THR A 11 7.08 -55.94 -10.64
N VAL A 12 8.23 -56.03 -9.98
CA VAL A 12 9.27 -55.00 -10.00
C VAL A 12 10.32 -55.40 -11.03
N LEU A 13 10.56 -54.55 -12.04
CA LEU A 13 11.66 -54.67 -12.98
C LEU A 13 12.77 -53.71 -12.59
N ILE A 14 13.99 -54.24 -12.39
CA ILE A 14 15.18 -53.45 -12.12
C ILE A 14 16.05 -53.48 -13.38
N LEU A 15 16.34 -52.32 -13.96
CA LEU A 15 17.30 -52.15 -15.04
C LEU A 15 18.62 -51.65 -14.49
N ASP A 16 19.66 -52.45 -14.64
CA ASP A 16 21.01 -52.16 -14.23
C ASP A 16 22.00 -52.63 -15.30
N SER A 17 22.93 -51.77 -15.69
CA SER A 17 23.95 -52.10 -16.72
C SER A 17 23.37 -52.54 -18.06
N VAL A 18 22.26 -51.95 -18.50
CA VAL A 18 21.51 -52.34 -19.71
C VAL A 18 21.45 -51.16 -20.68
N THR A 19 21.70 -51.47 -21.98
CA THR A 19 21.44 -50.55 -23.09
C THR A 19 20.14 -50.96 -23.78
N ILE A 20 19.17 -50.05 -23.87
CA ILE A 20 17.88 -50.26 -24.50
C ILE A 20 17.82 -49.45 -25.78
N GLY A 21 17.78 -50.12 -26.93
CA GLY A 21 17.73 -49.50 -28.26
C GLY A 21 16.33 -49.39 -28.86
N GLN A 22 15.34 -50.10 -28.32
CA GLN A 22 13.92 -50.05 -28.76
C GLN A 22 12.97 -49.91 -27.57
N GLY A 23 11.74 -49.43 -27.82
CA GLY A 23 10.77 -48.98 -26.83
C GLY A 23 10.54 -49.93 -25.66
N LEU A 24 10.49 -49.33 -24.46
CA LEU A 24 10.09 -49.98 -23.23
C LEU A 24 8.75 -49.39 -22.78
N VAL A 25 7.78 -50.27 -22.49
CA VAL A 25 6.47 -49.88 -21.93
C VAL A 25 6.27 -50.58 -20.60
N ASN A 26 5.91 -49.84 -19.56
CA ASN A 26 5.73 -50.34 -18.19
C ASN A 26 4.36 -49.97 -17.62
N ASP A 27 3.29 -50.49 -18.20
CA ASP A 27 1.92 -50.24 -17.74
C ASP A 27 1.46 -51.14 -16.58
N ARG A 28 2.16 -52.26 -16.35
CA ARG A 28 1.75 -53.32 -15.42
C ARG A 28 2.71 -53.63 -14.26
N PHE A 29 3.85 -52.93 -14.16
CA PHE A 29 4.86 -53.21 -13.15
C PHE A 29 5.55 -51.93 -12.69
N THR A 30 6.15 -51.95 -11.50
CA THR A 30 6.99 -50.83 -11.01
C THR A 30 8.38 -50.98 -11.63
N LEU A 31 8.83 -49.97 -12.35
CA LEU A 31 10.15 -49.91 -12.97
C LEU A 31 11.14 -49.14 -12.10
N THR A 32 12.28 -49.77 -11.79
CA THR A 32 13.42 -49.08 -11.17
C THR A 32 14.59 -49.04 -12.15
N VAL A 33 15.09 -47.87 -12.46
CA VAL A 33 16.24 -47.67 -13.36
C VAL A 33 17.45 -47.22 -12.52
N LYS A 34 18.58 -47.93 -12.66
CA LYS A 34 19.84 -47.61 -12.00
C LYS A 34 20.77 -46.77 -12.87
N ALA A 35 21.82 -46.24 -12.27
CA ALA A 35 22.75 -45.27 -12.90
C ALA A 35 23.43 -45.78 -14.18
N THR A 36 23.62 -47.07 -14.31
CA THR A 36 24.32 -47.70 -15.43
C THR A 36 23.43 -48.02 -16.64
N ALA A 37 22.12 -47.81 -16.52
CA ALA A 37 21.22 -48.04 -17.68
C ALA A 37 21.32 -46.86 -18.67
N CYS A 38 21.36 -47.20 -19.97
CA CYS A 38 21.42 -46.24 -21.06
C CYS A 38 20.30 -46.48 -22.08
N PHE A 39 19.59 -45.39 -22.43
CA PHE A 39 18.50 -45.41 -23.39
C PHE A 39 18.86 -44.57 -24.62
N SER A 40 19.05 -45.19 -25.77
CA SER A 40 19.39 -44.49 -27.01
C SER A 40 18.17 -44.00 -27.80
N ILE A 41 16.97 -44.24 -27.28
CA ILE A 41 15.69 -43.80 -27.84
C ILE A 41 14.95 -42.90 -26.85
N ARG A 42 13.89 -42.21 -27.33
CA ARG A 42 12.96 -41.52 -26.44
C ARG A 42 12.15 -42.58 -25.67
N VAL A 43 12.07 -42.41 -24.35
CA VAL A 43 11.37 -43.31 -23.44
C VAL A 43 10.03 -42.72 -23.05
N ASN A 44 9.02 -43.59 -23.02
CA ASN A 44 7.70 -43.27 -22.48
C ASN A 44 7.40 -44.22 -21.33
N PHE A 45 7.17 -43.68 -20.15
CA PHE A 45 6.81 -44.45 -18.95
C PHE A 45 5.31 -44.34 -18.72
N LEU A 46 4.58 -45.45 -18.82
CA LEU A 46 3.12 -45.49 -18.65
C LEU A 46 2.67 -45.97 -17.28
N GLY A 47 3.56 -46.53 -16.47
CA GLY A 47 3.26 -47.06 -15.15
C GLY A 47 4.10 -46.39 -14.04
N LYS A 48 4.01 -46.93 -12.82
CA LYS A 48 4.82 -46.47 -11.71
C LYS A 48 6.31 -46.62 -11.99
N THR A 49 7.03 -45.52 -12.00
CA THR A 49 8.45 -45.48 -12.30
C THR A 49 9.20 -44.81 -11.17
N GLN A 50 10.35 -45.34 -10.79
CA GLN A 50 11.28 -44.76 -9.84
C GLN A 50 12.68 -44.72 -10.45
N LEU A 51 13.03 -43.60 -11.03
CA LEU A 51 14.35 -43.40 -11.62
C LEU A 51 15.37 -43.08 -10.51
N ARG A 52 16.34 -43.96 -10.36
CA ARG A 52 17.50 -43.82 -9.45
C ARG A 52 18.81 -43.67 -10.21
N GLY A 53 18.72 -43.41 -11.52
CA GLY A 53 19.85 -43.28 -12.42
C GLY A 53 19.42 -43.48 -13.86
N GLY A 54 20.41 -43.65 -14.73
CA GLY A 54 20.20 -43.89 -16.17
C GLY A 54 20.43 -42.63 -17.00
N THR A 55 20.88 -42.84 -18.23
CA THR A 55 21.09 -41.81 -19.25
C THR A 55 20.09 -42.00 -20.38
N PHE A 56 19.39 -40.94 -20.75
CA PHE A 56 18.33 -40.92 -21.75
C PHE A 56 18.74 -39.97 -22.87
N GLN A 57 19.39 -40.53 -23.90
CA GLN A 57 20.04 -39.75 -24.98
C GLN A 57 19.06 -38.95 -25.84
N ARG A 58 17.80 -39.37 -25.95
CA ARG A 58 16.75 -38.70 -26.71
C ARG A 58 15.59 -38.18 -25.84
N GLY A 59 15.83 -38.08 -24.55
CA GLY A 59 14.88 -37.59 -23.58
C GLY A 59 13.82 -38.57 -23.12
N ILE A 60 12.94 -38.06 -22.27
CA ILE A 60 11.84 -38.80 -21.65
C ILE A 60 10.54 -38.05 -21.98
N ASN A 61 9.54 -38.76 -22.47
CA ASN A 61 8.24 -38.19 -22.75
C ASN A 61 7.44 -38.00 -21.43
N ALA A 62 7.56 -36.85 -20.85
CA ALA A 62 6.83 -36.45 -19.66
C ALA A 62 6.49 -34.96 -19.77
N ALA A 63 5.35 -34.52 -19.24
CA ALA A 63 5.04 -33.12 -19.14
C ALA A 63 5.95 -32.43 -18.12
N LEU A 64 6.07 -31.11 -18.24
CA LEU A 64 6.87 -30.29 -17.34
C LEU A 64 6.35 -30.38 -15.89
N GLY A 65 7.23 -30.18 -14.93
CA GLY A 65 6.88 -30.05 -13.54
C GLY A 65 6.56 -31.39 -12.85
N GLU A 66 5.35 -31.55 -12.34
CA GLU A 66 4.97 -32.70 -11.50
C GLU A 66 5.09 -34.04 -12.17
N GLU A 67 4.73 -34.18 -13.45
CA GLU A 67 4.89 -35.45 -14.18
C GLU A 67 6.34 -35.86 -14.28
N ALA A 68 7.23 -34.95 -14.65
CA ALA A 68 8.67 -35.24 -14.73
C ALA A 68 9.23 -35.60 -13.35
N LEU A 69 8.86 -34.86 -12.30
CA LEU A 69 9.31 -35.15 -10.93
C LEU A 69 8.77 -36.47 -10.38
N ALA A 70 7.55 -36.87 -10.76
CA ALA A 70 6.94 -38.13 -10.34
C ALA A 70 7.69 -39.38 -10.85
N LEU A 71 8.49 -39.24 -11.88
CA LEU A 71 9.35 -40.32 -12.39
C LEU A 71 10.57 -40.57 -11.49
N LEU A 72 11.00 -39.65 -10.71
CA LEU A 72 12.20 -39.71 -9.88
C LEU A 72 11.93 -40.39 -8.54
N ALA A 73 12.86 -41.20 -8.09
CA ALA A 73 12.92 -41.63 -6.71
C ALA A 73 13.38 -40.46 -5.82
N ASP A 74 13.08 -40.53 -4.51
CA ASP A 74 13.57 -39.56 -3.54
C ASP A 74 15.09 -39.50 -3.54
N GLY A 75 15.65 -38.30 -3.47
CA GLY A 75 17.10 -38.09 -3.49
C GLY A 75 17.72 -38.12 -4.88
N TYR A 76 16.91 -37.99 -5.95
CA TYR A 76 17.40 -37.92 -7.32
C TYR A 76 16.82 -36.74 -8.08
N ALA A 77 17.58 -36.25 -9.08
CA ALA A 77 17.17 -35.15 -9.97
C ALA A 77 17.57 -35.48 -11.43
N PHE A 78 16.91 -34.80 -12.36
CA PHE A 78 17.38 -34.75 -13.75
C PHE A 78 18.55 -33.79 -13.89
N ALA A 79 19.55 -34.19 -14.63
CA ALA A 79 20.67 -33.36 -15.05
C ALA A 79 20.85 -33.44 -16.57
N ASP A 80 21.43 -32.42 -17.14
CA ASP A 80 21.89 -32.46 -18.52
C ASP A 80 22.93 -33.58 -18.69
N ALA A 81 22.81 -34.39 -19.76
CA ALA A 81 23.64 -35.54 -19.92
C ALA A 81 25.12 -35.23 -20.12
N ASP A 82 25.44 -34.07 -20.71
CA ASP A 82 26.79 -33.64 -21.05
C ASP A 82 27.41 -32.79 -19.98
N SER A 83 26.70 -31.72 -19.52
CA SER A 83 27.22 -30.75 -18.57
C SER A 83 27.12 -31.15 -17.10
N ASN A 84 26.34 -32.17 -16.75
CA ASN A 84 25.96 -32.53 -15.37
C ASN A 84 25.16 -31.45 -14.60
N GLU A 85 24.74 -30.38 -15.24
CA GLU A 85 23.95 -29.33 -14.60
C GLU A 85 22.55 -29.87 -14.20
N ILE A 86 22.13 -29.62 -12.96
CA ILE A 86 20.80 -30.01 -12.49
C ILE A 86 19.73 -29.19 -13.24
N LEU A 87 18.76 -29.87 -13.82
CA LEU A 87 17.70 -29.28 -14.60
C LEU A 87 16.48 -28.95 -13.74
N ASN A 88 16.02 -27.72 -13.84
CA ASN A 88 14.74 -27.33 -13.29
C ASN A 88 13.60 -27.76 -14.19
N VAL A 89 13.06 -28.97 -13.96
CA VAL A 89 12.00 -29.53 -14.80
C VAL A 89 10.66 -28.82 -14.73
N SER A 90 10.50 -27.83 -13.86
CA SER A 90 9.31 -26.96 -13.87
C SER A 90 9.30 -26.01 -15.09
N ASN A 91 10.45 -25.75 -15.70
CA ASN A 91 10.59 -24.84 -16.84
C ASN A 91 11.49 -25.36 -17.96
N VAL A 92 12.09 -26.54 -17.79
CA VAL A 92 12.97 -27.17 -18.80
C VAL A 92 12.34 -28.44 -19.33
N ASP A 93 12.08 -28.48 -20.62
CA ASP A 93 11.56 -29.66 -21.32
C ASP A 93 12.64 -30.75 -21.41
N ILE A 94 12.33 -31.93 -20.90
CA ILE A 94 13.18 -33.13 -20.94
C ILE A 94 12.79 -34.10 -22.06
N ALA A 95 11.73 -33.83 -22.82
CA ALA A 95 11.23 -34.77 -23.85
C ALA A 95 12.12 -34.85 -25.10
N ASN A 96 12.86 -33.78 -25.41
CA ASN A 96 13.66 -33.67 -26.63
C ASN A 96 15.15 -33.39 -26.34
N ARG A 97 15.61 -33.71 -25.14
CA ARG A 97 16.94 -33.39 -24.66
C ARG A 97 17.61 -34.60 -24.05
N ALA A 98 18.91 -34.74 -24.28
CA ALA A 98 19.69 -35.77 -23.58
C ALA A 98 19.77 -35.44 -22.09
N VAL A 99 19.26 -36.34 -21.26
CA VAL A 99 19.24 -36.17 -19.80
C VAL A 99 19.76 -37.42 -19.11
N LYS A 100 20.26 -37.23 -17.89
CA LYS A 100 20.60 -38.31 -16.98
C LYS A 100 19.98 -38.08 -15.61
N VAL A 101 19.76 -39.13 -14.87
CA VAL A 101 19.29 -39.08 -13.50
C VAL A 101 20.48 -39.25 -12.57
N VAL A 102 20.66 -38.30 -11.66
CA VAL A 102 21.79 -38.26 -10.73
C VAL A 102 21.29 -38.15 -9.28
N ALA A 103 22.10 -38.65 -8.35
CA ALA A 103 21.84 -38.41 -6.93
C ALA A 103 21.85 -36.92 -6.66
N HIS A 104 20.87 -36.43 -5.92
CA HIS A 104 20.70 -35.02 -5.60
C HIS A 104 20.12 -34.84 -4.20
N THR A 105 20.77 -34.02 -3.42
CA THR A 105 20.22 -33.56 -2.14
C THR A 105 19.47 -32.27 -2.36
N ASP A 106 18.17 -32.28 -2.09
CA ASP A 106 17.34 -31.10 -2.27
C ASP A 106 17.82 -29.97 -1.36
N GLN A 107 18.23 -28.87 -1.98
CA GLN A 107 18.57 -27.62 -1.31
C GLN A 107 17.54 -26.57 -1.71
N TYR A 108 16.74 -26.15 -0.75
CA TYR A 108 15.64 -25.24 -1.01
C TYR A 108 16.05 -23.81 -0.73
N GLN A 109 15.67 -22.90 -1.64
CA GLN A 109 15.68 -21.46 -1.45
C GLN A 109 14.25 -20.95 -1.65
N ASN A 110 13.69 -20.28 -0.64
CA ASN A 110 12.30 -19.80 -0.66
C ASN A 110 11.28 -20.91 -1.04
N GLY A 111 11.44 -22.09 -0.49
CA GLY A 111 10.55 -23.21 -0.72
C GLY A 111 10.77 -24.00 -2.01
N LYS A 112 11.69 -23.58 -2.88
CA LYS A 112 11.98 -24.23 -4.18
C LYS A 112 13.41 -24.76 -4.26
N CYS A 113 13.57 -25.97 -4.77
CA CYS A 113 14.87 -26.57 -5.10
C CYS A 113 15.25 -26.24 -6.55
N VAL A 114 16.53 -26.18 -6.85
CA VAL A 114 17.06 -25.99 -8.21
C VAL A 114 16.53 -27.05 -9.19
N CYS A 115 16.23 -28.25 -8.72
CA CYS A 115 15.67 -29.34 -9.54
C CYS A 115 14.17 -29.17 -9.89
N GLY A 116 13.49 -28.17 -9.35
CA GLY A 116 12.08 -27.90 -9.55
C GLY A 116 11.15 -28.43 -8.44
N ARG A 117 11.66 -29.19 -7.47
CA ARG A 117 10.85 -29.64 -6.32
C ARG A 117 10.47 -28.48 -5.43
N ILE A 118 9.25 -28.55 -4.91
CA ILE A 118 8.72 -27.63 -3.90
C ILE A 118 8.73 -28.35 -2.56
N CYS A 119 9.18 -27.66 -1.51
CA CYS A 119 9.12 -28.17 -0.16
C CYS A 119 7.66 -28.23 0.30
N ASP A 120 7.20 -29.39 0.73
CA ASP A 120 5.84 -29.60 1.26
C ASP A 120 5.66 -29.10 2.70
N HIS A 121 6.75 -28.65 3.32
CA HIS A 121 6.83 -28.18 4.71
C HIS A 121 6.34 -29.20 5.76
N ALA A 122 6.14 -30.46 5.39
CA ALA A 122 5.50 -31.48 6.21
C ALA A 122 6.21 -31.68 7.57
N GLY A 123 5.59 -31.18 8.62
CA GLY A 123 5.95 -31.48 10.01
C GLY A 123 7.21 -30.82 10.55
N LYS A 124 7.72 -29.75 9.93
CA LYS A 124 9.03 -29.16 10.28
C LYS A 124 9.02 -27.64 10.36
N VAL A 125 8.06 -27.06 11.05
CA VAL A 125 8.01 -25.62 11.32
C VAL A 125 8.60 -25.36 12.71
N ASP A 126 9.56 -24.44 12.79
CA ASP A 126 10.20 -24.05 14.06
C ASP A 126 9.29 -23.09 14.86
N SER A 127 9.73 -22.74 16.08
CA SER A 127 9.00 -21.81 16.95
C SER A 127 8.81 -20.42 16.34
N ASN A 128 9.54 -20.06 15.29
CA ASN A 128 9.44 -18.77 14.61
C ASN A 128 8.56 -18.83 13.35
N GLY A 129 8.00 -20.00 13.02
CA GLY A 129 7.12 -20.19 11.86
C GLY A 129 7.85 -20.49 10.56
N TYR A 130 9.17 -20.76 10.60
CA TYR A 130 9.96 -21.11 9.44
C TYR A 130 10.09 -22.62 9.28
N CYS A 131 10.03 -23.11 8.07
CA CYS A 131 10.36 -24.50 7.77
C CYS A 131 11.83 -24.75 8.10
N THR A 132 12.09 -25.72 8.97
CA THR A 132 13.48 -26.07 9.39
C THR A 132 14.31 -26.61 8.21
N PHE A 133 13.66 -27.08 7.16
CA PHE A 133 14.26 -27.70 5.99
C PHE A 133 14.57 -26.69 4.88
N CYS A 134 13.55 -25.97 4.37
CA CYS A 134 13.71 -25.02 3.26
C CYS A 134 13.87 -23.57 3.70
N LYS A 135 13.79 -23.27 5.00
CA LYS A 135 13.87 -21.93 5.59
C LYS A 135 12.79 -20.94 5.13
N ALA A 136 11.77 -21.40 4.39
CA ALA A 136 10.65 -20.54 4.03
C ALA A 136 9.78 -20.23 5.26
N LEU A 137 9.23 -19.03 5.30
CA LEU A 137 8.24 -18.65 6.30
C LEU A 137 6.90 -19.33 5.96
N VAL A 138 6.47 -20.27 6.81
CA VAL A 138 5.27 -21.08 6.61
C VAL A 138 4.09 -20.51 7.37
N GLU A 139 4.30 -20.18 8.64
CA GLU A 139 3.28 -19.58 9.51
C GLU A 139 3.47 -18.07 9.54
N ALA A 140 3.03 -17.41 8.47
CA ALA A 140 3.35 -16.02 8.19
C ALA A 140 2.51 -15.01 8.97
N PHE A 141 1.34 -15.42 9.49
CA PHE A 141 0.40 -14.52 10.17
C PHE A 141 0.04 -15.03 11.55
N GLU A 142 -0.30 -14.11 12.46
CA GLU A 142 -0.67 -14.41 13.85
C GLU A 142 -1.86 -13.56 14.31
N ILE A 143 -2.79 -14.19 15.04
CA ILE A 143 -3.91 -13.54 15.73
C ILE A 143 -3.95 -14.10 17.16
N GLY A 144 -3.71 -13.26 18.18
CA GLY A 144 -3.83 -13.67 19.57
C GLY A 144 -3.01 -14.91 19.95
N GLY A 145 -1.84 -15.11 19.33
CA GLY A 145 -0.98 -16.27 19.53
C GLY A 145 -1.26 -17.47 18.61
N ASN A 146 -2.39 -17.49 17.91
CA ASN A 146 -2.68 -18.50 16.89
C ASN A 146 -2.03 -18.14 15.56
N ARG A 147 -1.48 -19.12 14.87
CA ARG A 147 -0.68 -18.93 13.65
C ARG A 147 -1.38 -19.45 12.41
N TYR A 148 -1.15 -18.76 11.30
CA TYR A 148 -1.80 -19.01 10.03
C TYR A 148 -0.80 -18.97 8.88
N THR A 149 -0.97 -19.88 7.92
CA THR A 149 -0.08 -20.03 6.78
C THR A 149 -0.33 -18.99 5.68
N SER A 150 -1.52 -18.42 5.61
CA SER A 150 -1.87 -17.39 4.61
C SER A 150 -2.70 -16.28 5.21
N LEU A 151 -2.74 -15.12 4.53
CA LEU A 151 -3.59 -14.00 4.93
C LEU A 151 -5.07 -14.36 4.85
N GLU A 152 -5.48 -15.15 3.85
CA GLU A 152 -6.86 -15.62 3.68
C GLU A 152 -7.30 -16.49 4.86
N ASN A 153 -6.44 -17.41 5.32
CA ASN A 153 -6.73 -18.25 6.49
C ASN A 153 -6.82 -17.39 7.76
N ALA A 154 -5.93 -16.42 7.93
CA ALA A 154 -5.99 -15.48 9.06
C ALA A 154 -7.27 -14.63 8.99
N LEU A 155 -7.64 -14.10 7.83
CA LEU A 155 -8.87 -13.33 7.63
C LEU A 155 -10.13 -14.17 7.87
N ALA A 156 -10.12 -15.44 7.46
CA ALA A 156 -11.25 -16.34 7.73
C ALA A 156 -11.46 -16.54 9.23
N ALA A 157 -10.39 -16.72 10.01
CA ALA A 157 -10.42 -16.92 11.44
C ALA A 157 -10.66 -15.63 12.26
N ALA A 158 -10.21 -14.47 11.77
CA ALA A 158 -10.32 -13.20 12.46
C ALA A 158 -11.77 -12.79 12.74
N GLN A 159 -11.97 -12.06 13.83
CA GLN A 159 -13.20 -11.35 14.16
C GLN A 159 -13.00 -9.84 14.00
N ASP A 160 -14.09 -9.08 13.98
CA ASP A 160 -14.01 -7.61 13.94
C ASP A 160 -13.29 -7.10 15.21
N GLY A 161 -12.31 -6.22 14.97
CA GLY A 161 -11.41 -5.68 16.01
C GLY A 161 -10.11 -6.46 16.19
N ASP A 162 -9.96 -7.64 15.58
CA ASP A 162 -8.72 -8.40 15.71
C ASP A 162 -7.54 -7.72 15.00
N THR A 163 -6.34 -8.00 15.52
CA THR A 163 -5.08 -7.64 14.89
C THR A 163 -4.46 -8.89 14.27
N ILE A 164 -4.28 -8.84 12.94
CA ILE A 164 -3.51 -9.82 12.18
C ILE A 164 -2.09 -9.29 12.06
N THR A 165 -1.11 -9.98 12.63
CA THR A 165 0.31 -9.57 12.61
C THR A 165 1.08 -10.40 11.59
N LEU A 166 1.80 -9.73 10.67
CA LEU A 166 2.75 -10.36 9.76
C LEU A 166 4.05 -10.67 10.52
N ARG A 167 4.52 -11.91 10.43
CA ARG A 167 5.66 -12.42 11.24
C ARG A 167 7.00 -12.36 10.52
N GLY A 168 7.00 -12.10 9.22
CA GLY A 168 8.21 -11.96 8.40
C GLY A 168 7.85 -11.49 6.99
N PRO A 169 8.85 -11.15 6.15
CA PRO A 169 8.59 -10.75 4.77
C PRO A 169 7.93 -11.89 4.00
N LEU A 170 6.88 -11.55 3.23
CA LEU A 170 6.11 -12.54 2.48
C LEU A 170 5.79 -12.03 1.08
N THR A 171 5.96 -12.90 0.08
CA THR A 171 5.47 -12.68 -1.28
C THR A 171 4.27 -13.56 -1.53
N ILE A 172 3.16 -12.97 -1.97
CA ILE A 172 1.90 -13.64 -2.31
C ILE A 172 1.87 -13.85 -3.83
N GLU A 173 1.50 -15.05 -4.28
CA GLU A 173 1.47 -15.42 -5.70
C GLU A 173 0.04 -15.51 -6.27
N ASN A 174 -0.99 -15.05 -5.55
CA ASN A 174 -2.38 -15.09 -6.00
C ASN A 174 -2.62 -14.16 -7.20
N ALA A 175 -3.43 -14.59 -8.16
CA ALA A 175 -3.76 -13.79 -9.34
C ALA A 175 -4.66 -12.59 -8.98
N GLU A 176 -5.65 -12.77 -8.10
CA GLU A 176 -6.58 -11.73 -7.69
C GLU A 176 -6.16 -11.05 -6.37
N PRO A 177 -6.62 -9.82 -6.10
CA PRO A 177 -6.37 -9.14 -4.83
C PRO A 177 -7.00 -9.88 -3.65
N ILE A 178 -6.34 -9.86 -2.49
CA ILE A 178 -6.93 -10.35 -1.24
C ILE A 178 -7.92 -9.32 -0.73
N GLU A 179 -9.18 -9.71 -0.59
CA GLU A 179 -10.25 -8.84 -0.11
C GLU A 179 -10.35 -8.87 1.43
N ILE A 180 -10.25 -7.69 2.05
CA ILE A 180 -10.41 -7.51 3.50
C ILE A 180 -11.79 -6.90 3.75
N SER A 181 -12.75 -7.74 4.13
CA SER A 181 -14.14 -7.34 4.41
C SER A 181 -14.46 -7.18 5.90
N LYS A 182 -13.65 -7.75 6.77
CA LYS A 182 -13.78 -7.62 8.23
C LYS A 182 -13.08 -6.36 8.72
N ASN A 183 -13.56 -5.81 9.81
CA ASN A 183 -12.98 -4.63 10.46
C ASN A 183 -11.80 -5.04 11.34
N ILE A 184 -10.61 -5.11 10.77
CA ILE A 184 -9.39 -5.62 11.41
C ILE A 184 -8.23 -4.63 11.32
N ILE A 185 -7.21 -4.88 12.11
CA ILE A 185 -5.91 -4.23 12.00
C ILE A 185 -4.94 -5.22 11.35
N LEU A 186 -4.39 -4.88 10.19
CA LEU A 186 -3.27 -5.59 9.59
C LEU A 186 -1.97 -4.92 10.02
N ASN A 187 -1.29 -5.47 11.01
CA ASN A 187 0.02 -5.00 11.47
C ASN A 187 1.12 -5.71 10.69
N LEU A 188 1.81 -4.98 9.84
CA LEU A 188 2.92 -5.52 9.04
C LEU A 188 4.21 -5.72 9.86
N ASN A 189 4.26 -5.22 11.11
CA ASN A 189 5.33 -5.46 12.08
C ASN A 189 6.74 -5.18 11.52
N GLY A 190 6.88 -4.14 10.71
CA GLY A 190 8.14 -3.76 10.05
C GLY A 190 8.48 -4.57 8.80
N HIS A 191 7.67 -5.56 8.44
CA HIS A 191 7.92 -6.44 7.30
C HIS A 191 7.27 -5.94 6.00
N THR A 192 7.67 -6.58 4.90
CA THR A 192 7.11 -6.33 3.57
C THR A 192 6.15 -7.46 3.19
N LEU A 193 4.92 -7.08 2.85
CA LEU A 193 3.97 -7.92 2.15
C LEU A 193 4.01 -7.54 0.67
N SER A 194 4.44 -8.45 -0.20
CA SER A 194 4.63 -8.19 -1.62
C SER A 194 3.83 -9.13 -2.49
N LYS A 195 3.64 -8.72 -3.76
CA LYS A 195 3.01 -9.53 -4.80
C LYS A 195 3.71 -9.29 -6.13
N SER A 196 3.99 -10.37 -6.87
CA SER A 196 4.70 -10.32 -8.16
C SER A 196 3.85 -10.71 -9.37
N ALA A 197 2.61 -11.14 -9.16
CA ALA A 197 1.73 -11.61 -10.23
C ALA A 197 0.30 -11.10 -10.06
N GLY A 198 -0.46 -10.99 -11.14
CA GLY A 198 -1.88 -10.63 -11.14
C GLY A 198 -2.19 -9.18 -10.78
N LYS A 199 -3.45 -8.93 -10.46
CA LYS A 199 -4.03 -7.58 -10.23
C LYS A 199 -3.89 -7.19 -8.77
N GLY A 200 -3.38 -5.99 -8.46
CA GLY A 200 -3.37 -5.41 -7.11
C GLY A 200 -3.04 -6.38 -5.97
N LEU A 201 -2.67 -5.91 -4.79
CA LEU A 201 -2.37 -6.83 -3.69
C LEU A 201 -3.52 -6.93 -2.70
N LEU A 202 -3.96 -5.81 -2.14
CA LEU A 202 -5.04 -5.78 -1.15
C LEU A 202 -6.22 -4.95 -1.66
N ARG A 203 -7.43 -5.41 -1.35
CA ARG A 203 -8.67 -4.68 -1.58
C ARG A 203 -9.45 -4.56 -0.28
N ILE A 204 -9.72 -3.35 0.14
CA ILE A 204 -10.39 -3.04 1.40
C ILE A 204 -11.89 -2.89 1.15
N LEU A 205 -12.69 -3.68 1.83
CA LEU A 205 -14.15 -3.68 1.75
C LEU A 205 -14.81 -3.42 3.11
N GLY A 206 -14.08 -3.62 4.21
CA GLY A 206 -14.56 -3.36 5.56
C GLY A 206 -14.68 -1.86 5.85
N SER A 207 -15.57 -1.50 6.76
CA SER A 207 -15.87 -0.11 7.12
C SER A 207 -14.93 0.48 8.19
N ASN A 208 -14.02 -0.34 8.75
CA ASN A 208 -13.02 0.11 9.72
C ASN A 208 -11.80 -0.83 9.67
N VAL A 209 -11.01 -0.71 8.63
CA VAL A 209 -9.77 -1.48 8.44
C VAL A 209 -8.58 -0.57 8.68
N ALA A 210 -7.56 -1.06 9.38
CA ALA A 210 -6.27 -0.37 9.49
C ALA A 210 -5.15 -1.22 8.93
N ILE A 211 -4.16 -0.58 8.27
CA ILE A 211 -2.88 -1.20 7.90
C ILE A 211 -1.77 -0.35 8.52
N ILE A 212 -0.91 -0.99 9.31
CA ILE A 212 0.10 -0.28 10.10
C ILE A 212 1.48 -0.94 10.03
N ASN A 213 2.52 -0.13 10.24
CA ASN A 213 3.90 -0.56 10.54
C ASN A 213 4.53 -1.48 9.51
N GLY A 214 4.79 -1.03 8.30
CA GLY A 214 5.55 -1.82 7.33
C GLY A 214 5.34 -1.43 5.88
N LYS A 215 5.46 -2.40 4.97
CA LYS A 215 5.38 -2.14 3.53
C LYS A 215 4.42 -3.09 2.83
N VAL A 216 3.57 -2.54 1.95
CA VAL A 216 2.78 -3.30 0.97
C VAL A 216 3.28 -2.93 -0.42
N GLN A 217 3.73 -3.92 -1.19
CA GLN A 217 4.37 -3.69 -2.48
C GLN A 217 3.79 -4.60 -3.57
N ASN A 218 3.36 -4.00 -4.67
CA ASN A 218 3.04 -4.72 -5.89
C ASN A 218 4.22 -4.58 -6.86
N THR A 219 4.90 -5.68 -7.17
CA THR A 219 6.08 -5.71 -8.04
C THR A 219 5.78 -6.24 -9.44
N HIS A 220 4.52 -6.36 -9.83
CA HIS A 220 4.13 -6.87 -11.16
C HIS A 220 4.73 -6.01 -12.29
N PRO A 221 5.46 -6.58 -13.26
CA PRO A 221 6.27 -5.81 -14.20
C PRO A 221 5.48 -5.20 -15.36
N SER A 222 4.25 -5.62 -15.62
CA SER A 222 3.55 -5.29 -16.88
C SER A 222 2.20 -4.61 -16.74
N ASP A 223 1.67 -4.46 -15.51
CA ASP A 223 0.35 -3.85 -15.29
C ASP A 223 0.36 -2.81 -14.15
N PRO A 224 -0.20 -1.61 -14.37
CA PRO A 224 -0.20 -0.54 -13.38
C PRO A 224 -1.30 -0.76 -12.32
N TYR A 225 -1.15 -1.77 -11.47
CA TYR A 225 -2.08 -2.03 -10.39
C TYR A 225 -1.67 -1.39 -9.06
N HIS A 226 -2.67 -1.04 -8.27
CA HIS A 226 -2.49 -0.49 -6.93
C HIS A 226 -1.90 -1.52 -5.97
N ALA A 227 -1.07 -1.09 -5.01
CA ALA A 227 -0.70 -1.93 -3.89
C ALA A 227 -1.94 -2.20 -3.02
N VAL A 228 -2.70 -1.13 -2.72
CA VAL A 228 -3.94 -1.19 -1.94
C VAL A 228 -5.03 -0.40 -2.66
N ALA A 229 -6.21 -1.01 -2.84
CA ALA A 229 -7.42 -0.36 -3.31
C ALA A 229 -8.48 -0.31 -2.21
N VAL A 230 -9.12 0.84 -1.99
CA VAL A 230 -10.23 1.01 -1.05
C VAL A 230 -11.54 1.00 -1.82
N GLY A 231 -12.36 -0.02 -1.57
CA GLY A 231 -13.62 -0.26 -2.25
C GLY A 231 -13.50 -1.12 -3.50
N LYS A 232 -14.65 -1.35 -4.11
CA LYS A 232 -14.89 -2.14 -5.32
C LYS A 232 -15.94 -1.42 -6.15
N SER A 233 -15.96 -1.63 -7.46
CA SER A 233 -17.00 -1.04 -8.32
C SER A 233 -18.40 -1.26 -7.75
N LYS A 234 -19.19 -0.18 -7.62
CA LYS A 234 -20.55 -0.16 -7.06
C LYS A 234 -20.67 -0.49 -5.56
N GLN A 235 -19.58 -0.63 -4.84
CA GLN A 235 -19.55 -0.82 -3.38
C GLN A 235 -19.04 0.45 -2.71
N THR A 236 -19.75 0.88 -1.66
CA THR A 236 -19.44 2.08 -0.87
C THR A 236 -19.31 1.73 0.59
N GLY A 237 -18.73 2.66 1.38
CA GLY A 237 -18.64 2.53 2.84
C GLY A 237 -17.39 1.81 3.33
N ALA A 238 -16.49 1.38 2.45
CA ALA A 238 -15.19 0.90 2.90
C ALA A 238 -14.34 2.05 3.43
N LYS A 239 -13.67 1.82 4.58
CA LYS A 239 -12.79 2.80 5.20
C LYS A 239 -11.46 2.16 5.60
N LEU A 240 -10.37 2.81 5.20
CA LEU A 240 -9.01 2.40 5.50
C LEU A 240 -8.28 3.48 6.29
N THR A 241 -7.66 3.10 7.41
CA THR A 241 -6.69 3.93 8.14
C THR A 241 -5.28 3.41 7.89
N LEU A 242 -4.36 4.32 7.59
CA LEU A 242 -2.96 4.05 7.29
C LEU A 242 -2.06 4.81 8.26
N ASP A 243 -1.18 4.08 8.95
CA ASP A 243 -0.19 4.66 9.85
C ASP A 243 1.16 3.94 9.72
N ASN A 244 2.23 4.70 9.54
CA ASN A 244 3.59 4.21 9.40
C ASN A 244 3.73 3.09 8.34
N VAL A 245 3.13 3.29 7.15
CA VAL A 245 3.08 2.31 6.07
C VAL A 245 3.68 2.85 4.80
N THR A 246 4.51 2.05 4.12
CA THR A 246 4.90 2.31 2.73
C THR A 246 3.99 1.50 1.80
N LEU A 247 3.27 2.18 0.91
CA LEU A 247 2.52 1.54 -0.17
C LEU A 247 3.23 1.83 -1.50
N GLU A 248 3.55 0.76 -2.24
CA GLU A 248 4.24 0.87 -3.52
C GLU A 248 3.44 0.14 -4.61
N GLY A 249 2.91 0.90 -5.56
CA GLY A 249 2.21 0.35 -6.73
C GLY A 249 3.19 -0.18 -7.77
N SER A 250 2.72 -1.08 -8.63
CA SER A 250 3.52 -1.60 -9.73
C SER A 250 3.76 -0.54 -10.82
N THR A 251 4.82 -0.72 -11.59
CA THR A 251 5.13 0.16 -12.73
C THR A 251 5.50 -0.68 -13.94
N ASP A 252 4.88 -0.43 -15.09
CA ASP A 252 5.20 -1.06 -16.37
C ASP A 252 6.22 -0.26 -17.20
N GLY A 253 6.82 0.78 -16.61
CA GLY A 253 7.71 1.71 -17.28
C GLY A 253 7.00 2.79 -18.12
N ARG A 254 5.72 2.61 -18.44
CA ARG A 254 4.88 3.57 -19.17
C ARG A 254 3.80 4.20 -18.30
N ASN A 255 3.15 3.35 -17.48
CA ASN A 255 2.14 3.76 -16.52
C ASN A 255 2.60 3.36 -15.12
N ARG A 256 2.38 4.23 -14.16
CA ARG A 256 2.66 3.93 -12.75
C ARG A 256 1.38 3.46 -12.09
N GLY A 257 1.40 2.27 -11.52
CA GLY A 257 0.41 1.87 -10.53
C GLY A 257 0.61 2.72 -9.27
N VAL A 258 -0.48 3.21 -8.70
CA VAL A 258 -0.40 4.00 -7.48
C VAL A 258 -0.25 3.10 -6.26
N GLY A 259 0.40 3.59 -5.21
CA GLY A 259 0.45 2.91 -3.92
C GLY A 259 -0.95 2.71 -3.34
N LEU A 260 -1.79 3.76 -3.40
CA LEU A 260 -3.16 3.76 -2.86
C LEU A 260 -4.17 4.25 -3.91
N GLY A 261 -5.20 3.44 -4.17
CA GLY A 261 -6.38 3.82 -4.95
C GLY A 261 -7.63 3.88 -4.08
N ILE A 262 -8.41 4.97 -4.14
CA ILE A 262 -9.65 5.13 -3.37
C ILE A 262 -10.80 5.29 -4.34
N LEU A 263 -11.73 4.34 -4.34
CA LEU A 263 -12.89 4.36 -5.24
C LEU A 263 -14.03 5.19 -4.65
N THR A 264 -14.90 5.66 -5.53
CA THR A 264 -16.07 6.48 -5.20
C THR A 264 -16.89 5.89 -4.04
N GLY A 265 -17.28 6.75 -3.08
CA GLY A 265 -18.09 6.38 -1.93
C GLY A 265 -17.33 5.64 -0.82
N ASN A 266 -16.00 5.57 -0.91
CA ASN A 266 -15.13 4.97 0.09
C ASN A 266 -14.15 6.03 0.66
N GLU A 267 -13.47 5.71 1.76
CA GLU A 267 -12.66 6.65 2.51
C GLU A 267 -11.28 6.08 2.86
N ALA A 268 -10.26 6.93 2.80
CA ALA A 268 -8.97 6.65 3.43
C ALA A 268 -8.55 7.78 4.37
N VAL A 269 -7.99 7.39 5.51
CA VAL A 269 -7.37 8.26 6.51
C VAL A 269 -5.88 7.93 6.60
N VAL A 270 -5.02 8.90 6.35
CA VAL A 270 -3.57 8.76 6.37
C VAL A 270 -3.01 9.62 7.49
N THR A 271 -2.43 8.98 8.50
CA THR A 271 -1.74 9.68 9.59
C THR A 271 -0.24 9.81 9.30
N SER A 272 0.36 8.78 8.72
CA SER A 272 1.75 8.79 8.27
C SER A 272 2.00 7.71 7.21
N GLY A 273 3.18 7.76 6.55
CA GLY A 273 3.58 6.75 5.57
C GLY A 273 4.15 7.31 4.28
N LYS A 274 4.49 6.43 3.34
CA LYS A 274 5.03 6.78 2.03
C LYS A 274 4.25 6.08 0.91
N PHE A 275 3.84 6.85 -0.09
CA PHE A 275 3.03 6.37 -1.22
C PHE A 275 3.83 6.51 -2.52
N ILE A 276 4.54 5.43 -2.87
CA ILE A 276 5.36 5.33 -4.08
C ILE A 276 4.46 5.05 -5.28
N GLY A 277 4.59 5.84 -6.35
CA GLY A 277 3.65 5.90 -7.46
C GLY A 277 2.46 6.81 -7.18
N GLY A 278 2.22 7.17 -5.90
CA GLY A 278 1.23 8.16 -5.50
C GLY A 278 -0.08 7.61 -4.93
N ILE A 279 -1.03 8.52 -4.80
CA ILE A 279 -2.41 8.27 -4.37
C ILE A 279 -3.35 8.72 -5.49
N TYR A 280 -4.24 7.84 -5.93
CA TYR A 280 -5.35 8.17 -6.80
C TYR A 280 -6.66 8.13 -6.02
N THR A 281 -7.48 9.17 -6.08
CA THR A 281 -8.74 9.18 -5.35
C THR A 281 -9.94 9.65 -6.17
N GLU A 282 -11.01 8.90 -6.09
CA GLU A 282 -12.40 9.25 -6.43
C GLU A 282 -13.31 9.22 -5.19
N GLY A 283 -12.77 8.82 -4.04
CA GLY A 283 -13.41 8.78 -2.74
C GLY A 283 -12.87 9.82 -1.78
N ALA A 284 -13.27 9.73 -0.51
CA ALA A 284 -12.82 10.65 0.53
C ALA A 284 -11.36 10.36 0.95
N LEU A 285 -10.55 11.40 1.11
CA LEU A 285 -9.19 11.31 1.62
C LEU A 285 -8.97 12.34 2.73
N THR A 286 -8.57 11.88 3.90
CA THR A 286 -8.05 12.74 4.97
C THR A 286 -6.58 12.40 5.18
N MET A 287 -5.69 13.38 5.09
CA MET A 287 -4.25 13.17 5.26
C MET A 287 -3.66 14.20 6.21
N SER A 288 -3.08 13.72 7.31
CA SER A 288 -2.44 14.55 8.34
C SER A 288 -0.91 14.43 8.35
N GLY A 289 -0.34 13.48 7.61
CA GLY A 289 1.10 13.26 7.51
C GLY A 289 1.47 12.34 6.36
N GLY A 290 2.76 11.99 6.26
CA GLY A 290 3.29 11.11 5.23
C GLY A 290 3.73 11.84 3.95
N SER A 291 4.05 11.07 2.90
CA SER A 291 4.51 11.60 1.62
C SER A 291 3.98 10.80 0.44
N ALA A 292 3.67 11.46 -0.66
CA ALA A 292 3.26 10.83 -1.91
C ALA A 292 3.98 11.47 -3.09
N ASP A 293 4.44 10.64 -4.05
CA ASP A 293 5.01 11.12 -5.31
C ASP A 293 3.97 11.94 -6.08
N LEU A 294 2.72 11.50 -6.06
CA LEU A 294 1.59 12.14 -6.73
C LEU A 294 0.34 12.01 -5.86
N LEU A 295 -0.43 13.08 -5.73
CA LEU A 295 -1.85 13.02 -5.35
C LEU A 295 -2.68 13.37 -6.58
N GLU A 296 -3.41 12.42 -7.13
CA GLU A 296 -4.30 12.63 -8.27
C GLU A 296 -5.77 12.51 -7.86
N LEU A 297 -6.53 13.58 -8.07
CA LEU A 297 -7.98 13.56 -7.94
C LEU A 297 -8.60 13.18 -9.28
N GLY A 298 -9.47 12.16 -9.25
CA GLY A 298 -10.25 11.72 -10.42
C GLY A 298 -11.20 12.80 -10.95
N ALA A 299 -11.91 12.49 -12.03
CA ALA A 299 -12.75 13.47 -12.72
C ALA A 299 -14.09 13.78 -12.03
N LEU A 300 -14.48 13.04 -11.00
CA LEU A 300 -15.74 13.24 -10.27
C LEU A 300 -15.69 14.55 -9.47
N LYS A 301 -16.77 15.33 -9.56
CA LYS A 301 -16.90 16.58 -8.79
C LYS A 301 -17.19 16.28 -7.32
N GLY A 302 -16.73 17.17 -6.44
CA GLY A 302 -17.05 17.11 -5.02
C GLY A 302 -16.37 15.98 -4.24
N ILE A 303 -15.25 15.45 -4.74
CA ILE A 303 -14.43 14.48 -3.98
C ILE A 303 -13.93 15.16 -2.70
N PRO A 304 -14.30 14.66 -1.50
CA PRO A 304 -13.86 15.26 -0.25
C PRO A 304 -12.41 14.89 0.04
N VAL A 305 -11.51 15.88 -0.10
CA VAL A 305 -10.11 15.76 0.28
C VAL A 305 -9.78 16.78 1.34
N THR A 306 -9.14 16.36 2.44
CA THR A 306 -8.74 17.24 3.55
C THR A 306 -7.28 16.97 3.88
N LEU A 307 -6.42 17.94 3.62
CA LEU A 307 -5.00 17.89 3.87
C LEU A 307 -4.65 18.79 5.06
N SER A 308 -4.25 18.21 6.18
CA SER A 308 -3.68 18.92 7.35
C SER A 308 -2.21 18.60 7.56
N GLY A 309 -1.59 17.89 6.60
CA GLY A 309 -0.18 17.52 6.59
C GLY A 309 0.16 16.76 5.32
N GLY A 310 1.38 16.25 5.27
CA GLY A 310 1.89 15.47 4.15
C GLY A 310 2.72 16.29 3.16
N SER A 311 3.56 15.56 2.41
CA SER A 311 4.42 16.11 1.36
C SER A 311 4.09 15.47 0.02
N PHE A 312 4.06 16.25 -1.04
CA PHE A 312 3.68 15.83 -2.37
C PHE A 312 4.68 16.36 -3.39
N ASP A 313 5.20 15.50 -4.28
CA ASP A 313 6.00 15.99 -5.40
C ASP A 313 5.12 16.64 -6.48
N SER A 314 3.85 16.18 -6.59
CA SER A 314 2.86 16.74 -7.48
C SER A 314 1.45 16.56 -6.91
N ILE A 315 0.56 17.53 -7.17
CA ILE A 315 -0.89 17.41 -6.93
C ILE A 315 -1.60 17.71 -8.25
N LYS A 316 -2.36 16.72 -8.75
CA LYS A 316 -3.10 16.79 -10.01
C LYS A 316 -4.60 16.76 -9.78
N ILE A 317 -5.30 17.76 -10.26
CA ILE A 317 -6.74 17.93 -10.08
C ILE A 317 -7.44 17.81 -11.44
N LYS A 318 -8.27 16.77 -11.61
CA LYS A 318 -9.03 16.55 -12.85
C LYS A 318 -10.50 16.98 -12.76
N ASN A 319 -11.02 17.19 -11.56
CA ASN A 319 -12.43 17.48 -11.31
C ASN A 319 -12.78 18.99 -11.29
N GLY A 320 -11.78 19.86 -11.51
CA GLY A 320 -11.96 21.31 -11.48
C GLY A 320 -12.05 21.93 -10.08
N ALA A 321 -11.72 21.17 -9.02
CA ALA A 321 -11.53 21.74 -7.68
C ALA A 321 -10.33 22.69 -7.67
N ASP A 322 -10.32 23.65 -6.75
CA ASP A 322 -9.15 24.48 -6.52
C ASP A 322 -8.23 23.88 -5.44
N TYR A 323 -6.96 24.28 -5.45
CA TYR A 323 -5.99 23.79 -4.48
C TYR A 323 -6.31 24.17 -3.03
N GLN A 324 -7.02 25.29 -2.81
CA GLN A 324 -7.45 25.71 -1.48
C GLN A 324 -8.45 24.73 -0.88
N SER A 325 -9.37 24.21 -1.70
CA SER A 325 -10.42 23.28 -1.24
C SER A 325 -9.88 21.95 -0.73
N LEU A 326 -8.62 21.62 -1.02
CA LEU A 326 -7.95 20.42 -0.51
C LEU A 326 -7.36 20.63 0.89
N LEU A 327 -7.15 21.86 1.31
CA LEU A 327 -6.52 22.17 2.60
C LEU A 327 -7.54 22.11 3.74
N ALA A 328 -7.12 21.56 4.86
CA ALA A 328 -7.81 21.77 6.12
C ALA A 328 -7.79 23.27 6.50
N GLU A 329 -8.75 23.69 7.31
CA GLU A 329 -8.84 25.06 7.75
C GLU A 329 -7.57 25.52 8.48
N GLY A 330 -7.04 26.67 8.08
CA GLY A 330 -5.82 27.25 8.66
C GLY A 330 -4.51 26.62 8.18
N TYR A 331 -4.55 25.76 7.14
CA TYR A 331 -3.36 25.16 6.54
C TYR A 331 -2.98 25.83 5.21
N ALA A 332 -1.72 25.66 4.81
CA ALA A 332 -1.14 26.24 3.60
C ALA A 332 -0.12 25.29 2.98
N TYR A 333 0.21 25.53 1.72
CA TYR A 333 1.31 24.85 1.04
C TYR A 333 2.64 25.54 1.33
N ARG A 334 3.69 24.78 1.55
CA ARG A 334 5.07 25.23 1.76
C ARG A 334 5.97 24.60 0.71
N LYS A 335 6.82 25.42 0.08
CA LYS A 335 7.83 24.96 -0.87
C LYS A 335 8.96 24.20 -0.17
N LYS A 336 9.76 23.48 -0.93
CA LYS A 336 10.93 22.74 -0.43
C LYS A 336 11.99 23.63 0.24
N ASP A 337 12.08 24.90 -0.17
CA ASP A 337 12.96 25.91 0.43
C ASP A 337 12.47 26.47 1.78
N GLY A 338 11.31 26.01 2.25
CA GLY A 338 10.70 26.41 3.52
C GLY A 338 9.73 27.60 3.43
N ALA A 339 9.65 28.29 2.29
CA ALA A 339 8.73 29.41 2.11
C ALA A 339 7.29 28.93 1.88
N LEU A 340 6.30 29.66 2.42
CA LEU A 340 4.89 29.42 2.08
C LEU A 340 4.65 29.73 0.60
N LEU A 341 3.82 28.93 -0.04
CA LEU A 341 3.42 29.08 -1.44
C LEU A 341 2.05 29.78 -1.50
N LYS A 342 1.96 30.87 -2.25
CA LYS A 342 0.68 31.53 -2.51
C LYS A 342 -0.24 30.59 -3.30
N LEU A 343 -1.52 30.54 -2.95
CA LEU A 343 -2.51 29.70 -3.65
C LEU A 343 -2.57 30.01 -5.15
N SER A 344 -2.38 31.26 -5.56
CA SER A 344 -2.34 31.69 -6.96
C SER A 344 -1.12 31.18 -7.74
N GLU A 345 -0.05 30.77 -7.04
CA GLU A 345 1.18 30.21 -7.63
C GLU A 345 1.16 28.68 -7.68
N MET A 346 0.18 28.03 -7.00
CA MET A 346 0.08 26.58 -6.94
C MET A 346 -0.27 26.03 -8.34
N LYS A 347 0.49 25.04 -8.80
CA LYS A 347 0.31 24.36 -10.09
C LYS A 347 0.56 22.87 -9.94
N GLU A 348 0.04 22.07 -10.88
CA GLU A 348 0.47 20.70 -11.07
C GLU A 348 2.01 20.64 -11.18
N ASN A 349 2.63 19.61 -10.66
CA ASN A 349 4.08 19.42 -10.61
C ASN A 349 4.86 20.43 -9.71
N THR A 350 4.16 21.09 -8.79
CA THR A 350 4.82 21.88 -7.75
C THR A 350 4.99 20.99 -6.51
N ALA A 351 6.24 20.73 -6.14
CA ALA A 351 6.53 19.98 -4.91
C ALA A 351 6.22 20.82 -3.67
N VAL A 352 5.38 20.29 -2.78
CA VAL A 352 4.89 21.01 -1.61
C VAL A 352 4.78 20.12 -0.38
N THR A 353 4.81 20.76 0.79
CA THR A 353 4.42 20.18 2.07
C THR A 353 3.25 21.00 2.63
N VAL A 354 2.23 20.33 3.15
CA VAL A 354 1.10 20.97 3.82
C VAL A 354 1.47 21.24 5.28
N VAL A 355 1.31 22.48 5.71
CA VAL A 355 1.68 22.93 7.05
C VAL A 355 0.61 23.88 7.60
N LYS A 356 0.58 24.05 8.92
CA LYS A 356 -0.25 25.11 9.52
C LYS A 356 0.24 26.47 9.01
N CYS A 357 -0.69 27.31 8.56
CA CYS A 357 -0.35 28.64 8.04
C CYS A 357 0.10 29.55 9.17
N SER A 358 1.25 30.19 9.01
CA SER A 358 1.76 31.19 9.94
C SER A 358 1.20 32.60 9.69
N HIS A 359 0.39 32.76 8.63
CA HIS A 359 -0.22 34.03 8.20
C HIS A 359 0.79 35.20 8.11
N PRO A 360 1.92 35.01 7.41
CA PRO A 360 2.92 36.08 7.31
C PRO A 360 2.32 37.31 6.63
N ASP A 361 2.83 38.48 6.99
CA ASP A 361 2.49 39.70 6.28
C ASP A 361 3.20 39.73 4.94
N ASP A 362 2.45 39.71 3.84
CA ASP A 362 3.00 39.72 2.48
C ASP A 362 2.89 41.08 1.79
N HIS A 363 2.41 42.13 2.55
CA HIS A 363 2.21 43.50 2.06
C HIS A 363 1.32 43.60 0.79
N SER A 364 0.58 42.53 0.43
CA SER A 364 -0.23 42.51 -0.80
C SER A 364 -1.53 43.31 -0.70
N GLY A 365 -1.90 43.77 0.51
CA GLY A 365 -3.14 44.53 0.78
C GLY A 365 -4.44 43.73 0.54
N GLY A 366 -4.33 42.41 0.30
CA GLY A 366 -5.47 41.52 0.08
C GLY A 366 -6.34 41.34 1.33
N LYS A 367 -7.66 41.12 1.13
CA LYS A 367 -8.64 40.89 2.18
C LYS A 367 -8.61 39.46 2.76
N VAL A 368 -7.81 38.57 2.20
CA VAL A 368 -7.61 37.19 2.65
C VAL A 368 -6.12 36.87 2.64
N CYS A 369 -5.71 35.96 3.52
CA CYS A 369 -4.35 35.46 3.52
C CYS A 369 -4.07 34.73 2.20
N PRO A 370 -3.08 35.13 1.41
CA PRO A 370 -2.82 34.56 0.07
C PRO A 370 -2.35 33.12 0.12
N TYR A 371 -1.98 32.62 1.28
CA TYR A 371 -1.44 31.26 1.48
C TYR A 371 -2.52 30.24 1.88
N CYS A 372 -3.50 30.63 2.72
CA CYS A 372 -4.57 29.74 3.18
C CYS A 372 -5.98 30.18 2.75
N GLY A 373 -6.14 31.43 2.23
CA GLY A 373 -7.41 31.94 1.73
C GLY A 373 -8.43 32.38 2.79
N TYR A 374 -8.02 32.49 4.05
CA TYR A 374 -8.91 32.94 5.13
C TYR A 374 -8.60 34.39 5.54
N ALA A 375 -9.66 35.14 5.94
CA ALA A 375 -9.57 36.50 6.39
C ALA A 375 -9.34 36.58 7.90
N ALA A 376 -9.98 35.70 8.66
CA ALA A 376 -9.92 35.74 10.14
C ALA A 376 -10.07 34.32 10.73
N GLU A 377 -9.52 34.19 11.95
CA GLU A 377 -9.68 33.04 12.86
C GLU A 377 -10.59 33.50 14.02
N VAL A 378 -11.52 32.67 14.43
CA VAL A 378 -12.36 32.88 15.60
C VAL A 378 -12.04 31.85 16.65
N THR A 379 -11.67 32.29 17.85
CA THR A 379 -11.61 31.47 19.05
C THR A 379 -12.83 31.75 19.90
N LYS A 380 -13.76 30.78 19.99
CA LYS A 380 -14.97 30.95 20.83
C LYS A 380 -14.66 30.83 22.31
N THR A 381 -15.63 31.19 23.14
CA THR A 381 -15.50 31.12 24.61
C THR A 381 -15.32 29.71 25.15
N ASP A 382 -15.72 28.68 24.41
CA ASP A 382 -15.49 27.28 24.73
C ASP A 382 -14.11 26.76 24.28
N GLY A 383 -13.26 27.62 23.68
CA GLY A 383 -11.95 27.32 23.16
C GLY A 383 -11.96 26.70 21.74
N SER A 384 -13.12 26.49 21.13
CA SER A 384 -13.19 26.03 19.75
C SER A 384 -12.71 27.09 18.77
N ILE A 385 -12.02 26.65 17.70
CA ILE A 385 -11.43 27.50 16.66
C ILE A 385 -12.13 27.23 15.33
N SER A 386 -12.46 28.33 14.63
CA SER A 386 -12.95 28.28 13.25
C SER A 386 -12.29 29.34 12.37
N TYR A 387 -12.23 29.10 11.06
CA TYR A 387 -11.62 30.00 10.09
C TYR A 387 -12.68 30.53 9.12
N HIS A 388 -12.63 31.82 8.82
CA HIS A 388 -13.65 32.51 8.02
C HIS A 388 -13.02 33.23 6.84
N ARG A 389 -13.72 33.17 5.69
CA ARG A 389 -13.24 33.80 4.45
C ARG A 389 -13.43 35.28 4.38
N THR A 390 -14.34 35.79 5.22
CA THR A 390 -14.55 37.24 5.40
C THR A 390 -14.49 37.61 6.87
N THR A 391 -14.13 38.88 7.16
CA THR A 391 -14.12 39.42 8.51
C THR A 391 -15.54 39.48 9.07
N ASP A 392 -16.54 39.77 8.24
CA ASP A 392 -17.94 39.85 8.66
C ASP A 392 -18.49 38.50 9.13
N GLU A 393 -18.17 37.41 8.40
CA GLU A 393 -18.50 36.04 8.84
C GLU A 393 -17.86 35.74 10.21
N ALA A 394 -16.59 36.11 10.39
CA ALA A 394 -15.89 35.88 11.65
C ALA A 394 -16.54 36.63 12.82
N ILE A 395 -16.90 37.91 12.61
CA ILE A 395 -17.59 38.73 13.61
C ILE A 395 -18.93 38.12 13.98
N ALA A 396 -19.72 37.70 12.98
CA ALA A 396 -21.00 37.03 13.20
C ALA A 396 -20.87 35.72 13.99
N ALA A 397 -19.79 34.98 13.76
CA ALA A 397 -19.52 33.70 14.41
C ALA A 397 -18.88 33.79 15.80
N ALA A 398 -18.41 35.00 16.20
CA ALA A 398 -17.55 35.17 17.39
C ALA A 398 -18.23 34.79 18.71
N GLY A 399 -19.54 35.12 18.87
CA GLY A 399 -20.31 34.73 20.07
C GLY A 399 -19.66 35.12 21.40
N GLY A 400 -19.06 36.32 21.49
CA GLY A 400 -18.31 36.77 22.66
C GLY A 400 -16.84 36.30 22.72
N GLY A 401 -16.39 35.50 21.75
CA GLY A 401 -15.01 35.04 21.64
C GLY A 401 -14.05 36.07 21.04
N THR A 402 -12.91 35.60 20.55
CA THR A 402 -11.85 36.43 19.93
C THR A 402 -11.83 36.25 18.42
N VAL A 403 -11.91 37.36 17.68
CA VAL A 403 -11.67 37.44 16.24
C VAL A 403 -10.22 37.87 16.02
N LYS A 404 -9.41 37.03 15.38
CA LYS A 404 -8.02 37.32 15.04
C LYS A 404 -7.90 37.51 13.54
N LEU A 405 -7.40 38.66 13.09
CA LEU A 405 -7.21 38.94 11.67
C LEU A 405 -6.03 38.09 11.09
N LEU A 406 -6.24 37.51 9.93
CA LEU A 406 -5.22 36.74 9.18
C LEU A 406 -4.75 37.52 7.93
N ALA A 407 -5.48 38.55 7.54
CA ALA A 407 -5.16 39.49 6.47
C ALA A 407 -5.64 40.88 6.83
N ASN A 408 -5.24 41.89 6.04
CA ASN A 408 -5.74 43.25 6.21
C ASN A 408 -7.26 43.28 5.96
N ALA A 409 -7.99 43.96 6.85
CA ALA A 409 -9.43 44.12 6.71
C ALA A 409 -9.80 45.46 6.05
N GLY A 410 -10.94 45.48 5.38
CA GLY A 410 -11.58 46.72 4.92
C GLY A 410 -12.24 47.47 6.10
N GLU A 411 -13.49 47.85 5.89
CA GLU A 411 -14.30 48.39 7.00
C GLU A 411 -14.78 47.25 7.88
N ILE A 412 -14.66 47.40 9.19
CA ILE A 412 -15.12 46.44 10.20
C ILE A 412 -16.22 47.11 11.00
N THR A 413 -17.38 46.48 11.13
CA THR A 413 -18.48 46.94 12.01
C THR A 413 -18.72 45.90 13.08
N ILE A 414 -18.67 46.31 14.36
CA ILE A 414 -18.88 45.45 15.53
C ILE A 414 -20.07 45.97 16.32
N SER A 415 -21.11 45.16 16.42
CA SER A 415 -22.36 45.50 17.15
C SER A 415 -22.64 44.55 18.31
N SER A 416 -21.81 43.56 18.54
CA SER A 416 -21.95 42.57 19.62
C SER A 416 -20.63 42.40 20.36
N PRO A 417 -20.62 42.05 21.65
CA PRO A 417 -19.40 41.84 22.42
C PRO A 417 -18.50 40.76 21.80
N LEU A 418 -17.23 41.08 21.59
CA LEU A 418 -16.16 40.16 21.16
C LEU A 418 -14.80 40.78 21.53
N LYS A 419 -13.72 40.02 21.38
CA LYS A 419 -12.34 40.55 21.36
C LYS A 419 -11.83 40.60 19.92
N LEU A 420 -11.10 41.66 19.56
CA LEU A 420 -10.51 41.83 18.24
C LEU A 420 -8.98 41.86 18.36
N ASP A 421 -8.34 40.80 17.84
CA ASP A 421 -6.88 40.72 17.69
C ASP A 421 -6.52 41.08 16.25
N LEU A 422 -5.87 42.20 16.06
CA LEU A 422 -5.41 42.61 14.73
C LEU A 422 -4.25 41.77 14.22
N ASN A 423 -3.53 41.04 15.08
CA ASN A 423 -2.44 40.15 14.68
C ASN A 423 -1.44 40.82 13.71
N GLY A 424 -1.09 42.09 13.97
CA GLY A 424 -0.21 42.86 13.11
C GLY A 424 -0.82 43.34 11.78
N LYS A 425 -2.09 43.07 11.53
CA LYS A 425 -2.82 43.50 10.32
C LYS A 425 -3.48 44.86 10.55
N THR A 426 -3.99 45.44 9.46
CA THR A 426 -4.67 46.75 9.48
C THR A 426 -6.14 46.57 9.15
N ALA A 427 -6.97 47.44 9.72
CA ALA A 427 -8.35 47.67 9.30
C ALA A 427 -8.47 49.08 8.72
N ALA A 428 -9.09 49.23 7.55
CA ALA A 428 -9.26 50.52 6.91
C ALA A 428 -10.17 51.44 7.75
N LYS A 429 -11.18 50.85 8.41
CA LYS A 429 -12.11 51.58 9.30
C LYS A 429 -12.68 50.56 10.30
N LEU A 430 -12.79 51.01 11.55
CA LEU A 430 -13.48 50.27 12.60
C LEU A 430 -14.66 51.12 13.10
N THR A 431 -15.86 50.55 13.00
CA THR A 431 -17.10 51.13 13.51
C THR A 431 -17.62 50.27 14.64
N VAL A 432 -17.90 50.86 15.77
CA VAL A 432 -18.47 50.15 16.93
C VAL A 432 -19.84 50.74 17.20
N THR A 433 -20.85 49.90 17.37
CA THR A 433 -22.25 50.29 17.58
C THR A 433 -22.87 49.54 18.75
N GLY A 434 -24.00 49.99 19.25
CA GLY A 434 -24.68 49.36 20.39
C GLY A 434 -23.93 49.53 21.71
N ASP A 435 -24.00 48.54 22.58
CA ASP A 435 -23.41 48.56 23.93
C ASP A 435 -21.93 48.15 23.96
N VAL A 436 -21.28 48.05 22.80
CA VAL A 436 -19.86 47.68 22.68
C VAL A 436 -18.99 48.94 22.76
N THR A 437 -17.94 48.90 23.57
CA THR A 437 -16.95 49.96 23.64
C THR A 437 -15.65 49.55 22.94
N LEU A 438 -14.88 50.52 22.45
CA LEU A 438 -13.57 50.25 21.87
C LEU A 438 -12.64 49.52 22.86
N ALA A 439 -12.68 49.92 24.14
CA ALA A 439 -11.86 49.28 25.18
C ALA A 439 -12.23 47.81 25.40
N SER A 440 -13.51 47.42 25.24
CA SER A 440 -13.97 46.04 25.41
C SER A 440 -13.50 45.12 24.29
N LEU A 441 -13.12 45.67 23.14
CA LEU A 441 -12.65 44.90 21.99
C LEU A 441 -11.21 44.41 22.11
N LEU A 442 -10.39 45.05 22.96
CA LEU A 442 -8.98 44.71 23.04
C LEU A 442 -8.77 43.45 23.86
N PRO A 443 -7.94 42.49 23.38
CA PRO A 443 -7.37 41.48 24.23
C PRO A 443 -6.58 42.07 25.38
N GLU A 444 -6.41 41.33 26.47
CA GLU A 444 -5.63 41.76 27.62
C GLU A 444 -4.19 42.13 27.22
N GLY A 445 -3.70 43.29 27.69
CA GLY A 445 -2.35 43.77 27.37
C GLY A 445 -2.21 44.56 26.07
N TYR A 446 -3.31 44.78 25.33
CA TYR A 446 -3.29 45.55 24.08
C TYR A 446 -3.89 46.96 24.28
N VAL A 447 -3.40 47.90 23.48
CA VAL A 447 -3.92 49.27 23.40
C VAL A 447 -4.06 49.70 21.92
N PHE A 448 -5.04 50.54 21.64
CA PHE A 448 -5.15 51.14 20.32
C PHE A 448 -4.09 52.22 20.10
N LYS A 449 -3.61 52.35 18.88
CA LYS A 449 -2.73 53.44 18.46
C LYS A 449 -3.31 54.12 17.23
N SER A 450 -3.45 55.45 17.32
CA SER A 450 -3.83 56.29 16.19
C SER A 450 -2.67 57.22 15.86
N GLY A 451 -2.05 57.04 14.71
CA GLY A 451 -0.82 57.76 14.34
C GLY A 451 0.30 57.54 15.37
N SER A 452 0.81 58.62 15.95
CA SER A 452 1.87 58.56 16.97
C SER A 452 1.33 58.54 18.42
N ILE A 453 0.00 58.55 18.62
CA ILE A 453 -0.64 58.62 19.93
C ILE A 453 -1.18 57.27 20.35
N TRP A 454 -0.81 56.83 21.55
CA TRP A 454 -1.40 55.67 22.23
C TRP A 454 -2.71 56.10 22.90
N ILE A 455 -3.80 55.42 22.59
CA ILE A 455 -5.12 55.72 23.17
C ILE A 455 -5.36 54.67 24.26
N THR A 456 -5.12 55.06 25.51
CA THR A 456 -5.29 54.19 26.69
C THR A 456 -6.68 54.36 27.35
N ASP A 457 -7.35 55.50 27.16
CA ASP A 457 -8.69 55.78 27.69
C ASP A 457 -9.57 56.40 26.59
N LEU A 458 -10.50 55.62 26.08
CA LEU A 458 -11.55 56.12 25.19
C LEU A 458 -12.83 56.28 25.99
N PRO A 459 -13.32 57.54 26.15
CA PRO A 459 -14.61 57.74 26.78
C PRO A 459 -15.71 57.08 25.96
N ALA A 460 -16.64 56.40 26.65
CA ALA A 460 -17.88 55.94 26.06
C ALA A 460 -18.55 57.14 25.35
N ARG A 461 -18.67 57.12 24.03
CA ARG A 461 -19.53 58.09 23.35
C ARG A 461 -20.96 57.56 23.42
N SER A 462 -21.77 58.34 24.09
CA SER A 462 -23.24 58.30 24.08
C SER A 462 -23.79 58.37 22.64
#